data_35781f9f5be5aea77b05531c753a4968
#
_entry.id   35781f9f5be5aea77b05531c753a4968
#
_cell.length_a   1.000
_cell.length_b   1.000
_cell.length_c   1.000
_cell.angle_alpha   90.00
_cell.angle_beta   90.00
_cell.angle_gamma   90.00
#
_symmetry.space_group_name_H-M   'P 1'
#
loop_
_entity.id
_entity.type
_entity.pdbx_description
1 polymer ?
#
loop_
_entity_poly.entity_id
_entity_poly.type
_entity_poly.pdbx_seq_one_letter_code
_entity_poly.pdbx_strand_id
1 'polypeptide(L)'
;VFGVQFGTAGERIKGVEFSRLMLGGNLVSGYAHSRDLSYVAHLMKRYNTETKITETLELAEVQGINAINLTVWDKEAAVLEKHWKRGGKIKLIAQALPGQLAWGGGEKGDLDQFKRAVDMGAAAVHLQGHGTEKLWEDQRLDVIARIVDFVKSQKCLVGVAAHSLDALRECVTAKLDVDFYQKTLHTHQYYSSPRPDETGFLGKHDNSWCNDPEEVVDFMHTVDKPWIAFKVMAAGAIPPQPAFQHAFNSGADFVLAGMFDWQIEDDVDYARQALAGVRRTRPWRA
;
A
#
# COMPACT_ATOMS: atom_id res chain seq x y z
N VAL A 1 23.39 -20.81 19.74
CA VAL A 1 22.18 -20.01 19.64
C VAL A 1 22.11 -19.52 18.20
N PHE A 2 21.43 -20.26 17.34
CA PHE A 2 21.20 -19.84 15.97
C PHE A 2 20.19 -18.69 16.01
N GLY A 3 20.60 -17.48 15.65
CA GLY A 3 19.69 -16.36 15.49
C GLY A 3 18.71 -16.68 14.36
N VAL A 4 17.50 -17.02 14.72
CA VAL A 4 16.40 -17.11 13.75
C VAL A 4 16.16 -15.69 13.27
N GLN A 5 16.49 -15.41 12.03
CA GLN A 5 16.21 -14.13 11.39
C GLN A 5 14.70 -14.12 11.09
N PHE A 6 13.92 -13.58 12.02
CA PHE A 6 12.49 -13.34 11.83
C PHE A 6 12.33 -12.19 10.82
N GLY A 7 11.45 -12.35 9.85
CA GLY A 7 11.11 -11.31 8.88
C GLY A 7 11.41 -11.70 7.42
N THR A 8 10.75 -11.02 6.50
CA THR A 8 11.13 -11.03 5.08
C THR A 8 12.38 -10.18 4.91
N ALA A 9 13.35 -10.62 4.08
CA ALA A 9 14.52 -9.81 3.77
C ALA A 9 14.09 -8.37 3.42
N GLY A 10 14.75 -7.39 4.03
CA GLY A 10 14.49 -5.97 3.76
C GLY A 10 15.13 -5.53 2.44
N GLU A 11 14.56 -4.52 1.84
CA GLU A 11 15.11 -3.83 0.66
C GLU A 11 15.11 -2.33 0.90
N ARG A 12 15.98 -1.60 0.22
CA ARG A 12 16.16 -0.17 0.48
C ARG A 12 15.64 0.68 -0.67
N ILE A 13 14.79 1.65 -0.33
CA ILE A 13 14.42 2.75 -1.22
C ILE A 13 15.24 3.96 -0.80
N LYS A 14 16.20 4.38 -1.60
CA LYS A 14 17.13 5.51 -1.30
C LYS A 14 17.71 5.45 0.13
N GLY A 15 18.17 4.27 0.54
CA GLY A 15 18.82 4.07 1.83
C GLY A 15 17.89 3.77 3.01
N VAL A 16 16.58 3.97 2.88
CA VAL A 16 15.60 3.58 3.90
C VAL A 16 15.19 2.12 3.66
N GLU A 17 15.42 1.28 4.65
CA GLU A 17 15.10 -0.15 4.59
C GLU A 17 13.64 -0.42 4.95
N PHE A 18 12.97 -1.19 4.08
CA PHE A 18 11.61 -1.68 4.28
C PHE A 18 11.56 -3.20 4.15
N SER A 19 10.74 -3.86 4.98
CA SER A 19 10.43 -5.28 4.81
C SER A 19 9.67 -5.51 3.50
N ARG A 20 9.94 -6.64 2.83
CA ARG A 20 9.31 -6.97 1.53
C ARG A 20 7.78 -7.17 1.65
N LEU A 21 7.30 -7.63 2.82
CA LEU A 21 5.90 -7.60 3.21
C LEU A 21 5.67 -6.40 4.14
N MET A 22 4.66 -5.58 3.82
CA MET A 22 4.28 -4.37 4.55
C MET A 22 2.86 -4.51 5.08
N LEU A 23 2.58 -3.95 6.25
CA LEU A 23 1.25 -3.96 6.86
C LEU A 23 0.34 -2.92 6.21
N GLY A 24 -0.84 -3.34 5.74
CA GLY A 24 -1.88 -2.46 5.20
C GLY A 24 -2.76 -1.86 6.30
N GLY A 25 -3.04 -0.57 6.20
CA GLY A 25 -3.78 0.17 7.22
C GLY A 25 -5.31 0.06 7.17
N ASN A 26 -5.88 -0.58 6.14
CA ASN A 26 -7.34 -0.63 5.99
C ASN A 26 -8.04 -1.33 7.18
N LEU A 27 -7.42 -2.35 7.76
CA LEU A 27 -7.98 -3.02 8.94
C LEU A 27 -8.01 -2.09 10.14
N VAL A 28 -6.96 -1.29 10.33
CA VAL A 28 -6.87 -0.28 11.40
C VAL A 28 -7.97 0.79 11.24
N SER A 29 -8.18 1.26 10.01
CA SER A 29 -9.17 2.29 9.69
C SER A 29 -10.60 1.74 9.51
N GLY A 30 -10.76 0.41 9.41
CA GLY A 30 -12.05 -0.25 9.24
C GLY A 30 -12.64 -0.16 7.83
N TYR A 31 -11.79 -0.06 6.81
CA TYR A 31 -12.19 -0.13 5.39
C TYR A 31 -12.13 -1.58 4.90
N ALA A 32 -13.28 -2.24 4.83
CA ALA A 32 -13.36 -3.68 4.56
C ALA A 32 -13.21 -4.06 3.09
N HIS A 33 -13.59 -3.21 2.15
CA HIS A 33 -13.70 -3.54 0.72
C HIS A 33 -14.52 -4.83 0.48
N SER A 34 -15.61 -4.99 1.21
CA SER A 34 -16.41 -6.21 1.27
C SER A 34 -17.65 -6.15 0.39
N ARG A 35 -17.63 -5.37 -0.68
CA ARG A 35 -18.73 -5.15 -1.62
C ARG A 35 -19.96 -4.57 -0.89
N ASP A 36 -21.11 -5.19 -1.05
CA ASP A 36 -22.37 -4.83 -0.41
C ASP A 36 -22.54 -5.36 1.03
N LEU A 37 -21.56 -6.13 1.54
CA LEU A 37 -21.60 -6.67 2.90
C LEU A 37 -21.16 -5.63 3.94
N SER A 38 -21.95 -4.59 4.14
CA SER A 38 -21.61 -3.43 4.99
C SER A 38 -21.29 -3.77 6.44
N TYR A 39 -21.83 -4.88 6.97
CA TYR A 39 -21.58 -5.30 8.34
C TYR A 39 -20.12 -5.71 8.61
N VAL A 40 -19.35 -6.09 7.58
CA VAL A 40 -17.95 -6.50 7.73
C VAL A 40 -17.10 -5.34 8.25
N ALA A 41 -17.32 -4.12 7.74
CA ALA A 41 -16.65 -2.92 8.25
C ALA A 41 -16.96 -2.66 9.74
N HIS A 42 -18.20 -2.95 10.18
CA HIS A 42 -18.58 -2.83 11.58
C HIS A 42 -17.89 -3.88 12.46
N LEU A 43 -17.78 -5.12 11.97
CA LEU A 43 -17.05 -6.19 12.68
C LEU A 43 -15.56 -5.83 12.80
N MET A 44 -14.92 -5.37 11.72
CA MET A 44 -13.53 -4.94 11.74
C MET A 44 -13.28 -3.83 12.76
N LYS A 45 -14.13 -2.79 12.79
CA LYS A 45 -14.03 -1.70 13.76
C LYS A 45 -14.23 -2.15 15.20
N ARG A 46 -15.08 -3.15 15.43
CA ARG A 46 -15.27 -3.71 16.77
C ARG A 46 -14.12 -4.62 17.21
N TYR A 47 -13.56 -5.39 16.29
CA TYR A 47 -12.41 -6.24 16.55
C TYR A 47 -11.15 -5.40 16.79
N ASN A 48 -10.86 -4.47 15.90
CA ASN A 48 -9.68 -3.62 15.93
C ASN A 48 -9.86 -2.44 16.92
N THR A 49 -9.94 -2.78 18.21
CA THR A 49 -9.81 -1.80 19.28
C THR A 49 -8.40 -1.22 19.29
N GLU A 50 -8.19 -0.11 19.97
CA GLU A 50 -6.85 0.51 20.12
C GLU A 50 -5.82 -0.48 20.68
N THR A 51 -6.22 -1.27 21.69
CA THR A 51 -5.37 -2.32 22.27
C THR A 51 -5.03 -3.37 21.20
N LYS A 52 -6.03 -3.87 20.47
CA LYS A 52 -5.82 -4.90 19.44
C LYS A 52 -4.92 -4.38 18.29
N ILE A 53 -5.09 -3.13 17.88
CA ILE A 53 -4.21 -2.53 16.88
C ILE A 53 -2.76 -2.47 17.40
N THR A 54 -2.57 -2.07 18.67
CA THR A 54 -1.23 -2.02 19.26
C THR A 54 -0.58 -3.41 19.31
N GLU A 55 -1.32 -4.44 19.74
CA GLU A 55 -0.86 -5.83 19.73
C GLU A 55 -0.48 -6.30 18.30
N THR A 56 -1.30 -5.92 17.31
CA THR A 56 -1.03 -6.22 15.89
C THR A 56 0.28 -5.59 15.41
N LEU A 57 0.54 -4.33 15.77
CA LEU A 57 1.78 -3.63 15.42
C LEU A 57 3.00 -4.28 16.10
N GLU A 58 2.90 -4.60 17.39
CA GLU A 58 3.96 -5.27 18.15
C GLU A 58 4.28 -6.65 17.54
N LEU A 59 3.26 -7.43 17.19
CA LEU A 59 3.43 -8.74 16.56
C LEU A 59 4.04 -8.62 15.15
N ALA A 60 3.60 -7.64 14.36
CA ALA A 60 4.17 -7.37 13.05
C ALA A 60 5.67 -7.08 13.14
N GLU A 61 6.10 -6.25 14.10
CA GLU A 61 7.52 -5.97 14.34
C GLU A 61 8.30 -7.20 14.79
N VAL A 62 7.75 -8.03 15.68
CA VAL A 62 8.37 -9.29 16.12
C VAL A 62 8.58 -10.21 14.93
N GLN A 63 7.63 -10.27 14.00
CA GLN A 63 7.73 -11.08 12.78
C GLN A 63 8.56 -10.41 11.68
N GLY A 64 9.12 -9.21 11.93
CA GLY A 64 10.05 -8.51 11.04
C GLY A 64 9.39 -7.63 9.97
N ILE A 65 8.10 -7.37 10.08
CA ILE A 65 7.43 -6.32 9.31
C ILE A 65 7.80 -4.98 9.94
N ASN A 66 8.43 -4.08 9.18
CA ASN A 66 8.93 -2.82 9.69
C ASN A 66 8.25 -1.58 9.11
N ALA A 67 7.18 -1.76 8.33
CA ALA A 67 6.45 -0.65 7.73
C ALA A 67 4.94 -0.90 7.71
N ILE A 68 4.18 0.17 7.95
CA ILE A 68 2.72 0.22 7.78
C ILE A 68 2.34 1.32 6.80
N ASN A 69 1.46 1.01 5.86
CA ASN A 69 0.83 2.01 4.98
C ASN A 69 -0.49 2.46 5.60
N LEU A 70 -0.63 3.76 5.91
CA LEU A 70 -1.74 4.26 6.70
C LEU A 70 -2.11 5.70 6.30
N THR A 71 -3.41 6.02 6.31
CA THR A 71 -3.86 7.41 6.27
C THR A 71 -3.71 8.04 7.66
N VAL A 72 -3.18 9.26 7.73
CA VAL A 72 -2.88 9.91 9.01
C VAL A 72 -4.06 10.73 9.55
N TRP A 73 -5.23 10.10 9.72
CA TRP A 73 -6.34 10.69 10.45
C TRP A 73 -6.02 10.74 11.96
N ASP A 74 -6.79 11.50 12.73
CA ASP A 74 -6.52 11.70 14.16
C ASP A 74 -6.44 10.39 14.95
N LYS A 75 -7.35 9.45 14.67
CA LYS A 75 -7.38 8.15 15.34
C LYS A 75 -6.12 7.32 15.01
N GLU A 76 -5.81 7.19 13.73
CA GLU A 76 -4.67 6.40 13.24
C GLU A 76 -3.34 7.02 13.70
N ALA A 77 -3.23 8.34 13.63
CA ALA A 77 -2.08 9.08 14.14
C ALA A 77 -1.86 8.82 15.63
N ALA A 78 -2.92 8.94 16.44
CA ALA A 78 -2.84 8.75 17.90
C ALA A 78 -2.39 7.32 18.28
N VAL A 79 -2.91 6.30 17.59
CA VAL A 79 -2.52 4.90 17.84
C VAL A 79 -1.04 4.68 17.49
N LEU A 80 -0.58 5.21 16.36
CA LEU A 80 0.80 5.04 15.91
C LEU A 80 1.77 5.80 16.82
N GLU A 81 1.45 7.04 17.22
CA GLU A 81 2.25 7.79 18.19
C GLU A 81 2.35 7.09 19.55
N LYS A 82 1.26 6.49 20.00
CA LYS A 82 1.25 5.71 21.25
C LYS A 82 2.15 4.48 21.14
N HIS A 83 2.11 3.78 20.00
CA HIS A 83 2.99 2.65 19.72
C HIS A 83 4.46 3.09 19.76
N TRP A 84 4.83 4.17 19.09
CA TRP A 84 6.20 4.71 19.11
C TRP A 84 6.65 5.16 20.52
N LYS A 85 5.78 5.81 21.28
CA LYS A 85 6.07 6.19 22.68
C LYS A 85 6.35 4.98 23.57
N ARG A 86 5.85 3.80 23.23
CA ARG A 86 6.11 2.51 23.92
C ARG A 86 7.36 1.81 23.42
N GLY A 87 8.09 2.38 22.48
CA GLY A 87 9.33 1.85 21.93
C GLY A 87 9.18 1.09 20.59
N GLY A 88 7.98 1.07 20.02
CA GLY A 88 7.73 0.56 18.66
C GLY A 88 8.54 1.33 17.62
N LYS A 89 8.92 0.66 16.54
CA LYS A 89 9.82 1.20 15.49
C LYS A 89 9.23 1.11 14.09
N ILE A 90 8.00 0.63 13.96
CA ILE A 90 7.35 0.49 12.65
C ILE A 90 7.34 1.83 11.91
N LYS A 91 7.78 1.82 10.67
CA LYS A 91 7.86 3.01 9.82
C LYS A 91 6.49 3.32 9.22
N LEU A 92 6.13 4.58 9.21
CA LEU A 92 4.94 5.05 8.52
C LEU A 92 5.25 5.30 7.04
N ILE A 93 4.50 4.64 6.16
CA ILE A 93 4.31 5.03 4.77
C ILE A 93 2.92 5.68 4.71
N ALA A 94 2.88 7.01 4.71
CA ALA A 94 1.61 7.72 4.76
C ALA A 94 0.96 7.80 3.39
N GLN A 95 -0.31 7.42 3.30
CA GLN A 95 -1.14 7.76 2.14
C GLN A 95 -1.87 9.07 2.41
N ALA A 96 -1.83 9.99 1.46
CA ALA A 96 -2.43 11.32 1.58
C ALA A 96 -3.21 11.71 0.33
N LEU A 97 -4.17 12.62 0.50
CA LEU A 97 -5.00 13.18 -0.55
C LEU A 97 -4.93 14.71 -0.52
N PRO A 98 -5.03 15.39 -1.67
CA PRO A 98 -5.33 16.82 -1.69
C PRO A 98 -6.61 17.12 -0.91
N GLY A 99 -6.64 18.23 -0.17
CA GLY A 99 -7.73 18.53 0.76
C GLY A 99 -9.13 18.52 0.14
N GLN A 100 -9.25 18.97 -1.09
CA GLN A 100 -10.52 18.94 -1.85
C GLN A 100 -11.00 17.52 -2.22
N LEU A 101 -10.10 16.51 -2.19
CA LEU A 101 -10.41 15.10 -2.44
C LEU A 101 -10.45 14.28 -1.14
N ALA A 102 -10.09 14.88 -0.01
CA ALA A 102 -10.04 14.20 1.28
C ALA A 102 -11.44 13.90 1.81
N TRP A 103 -11.72 12.64 2.05
CA TRP A 103 -12.98 12.23 2.69
C TRP A 103 -13.01 12.72 4.13
N GLY A 104 -14.03 13.51 4.47
CA GLY A 104 -14.19 14.07 5.80
C GLY A 104 -13.99 15.58 5.92
N GLY A 105 -13.53 16.25 4.88
CA GLY A 105 -13.65 17.71 4.70
C GLY A 105 -12.92 18.61 5.69
N GLY A 106 -11.97 18.09 6.47
CA GLY A 106 -11.27 18.89 7.51
C GLY A 106 -10.12 19.75 6.99
N GLU A 107 -9.54 19.42 5.86
CA GLU A 107 -8.36 20.08 5.32
C GLU A 107 -8.69 20.73 3.97
N LYS A 108 -8.36 22.00 3.83
CA LYS A 108 -8.75 22.80 2.65
C LYS A 108 -7.61 22.94 1.61
N GLY A 109 -6.37 22.72 2.01
CA GLY A 109 -5.20 22.88 1.17
C GLY A 109 -4.81 21.57 0.48
N ASP A 110 -4.31 21.67 -0.75
CA ASP A 110 -3.84 20.51 -1.50
C ASP A 110 -2.69 19.75 -0.82
N LEU A 111 -1.93 20.42 0.05
CA LEU A 111 -0.72 19.88 0.67
C LEU A 111 -0.88 19.57 2.17
N ASP A 112 -2.03 19.86 2.79
CA ASP A 112 -2.17 19.79 4.25
C ASP A 112 -1.95 18.37 4.80
N GLN A 113 -2.53 17.34 4.18
CA GLN A 113 -2.30 15.96 4.59
C GLN A 113 -0.85 15.49 4.37
N PHE A 114 -0.24 15.93 3.27
CA PHE A 114 1.17 15.62 2.99
C PHE A 114 2.09 16.25 4.01
N LYS A 115 1.83 17.53 4.36
CA LYS A 115 2.55 18.22 5.41
C LYS A 115 2.39 17.51 6.78
N ARG A 116 1.17 17.17 7.15
CA ARG A 116 0.89 16.43 8.37
C ARG A 116 1.66 15.12 8.44
N ALA A 117 1.67 14.35 7.35
CA ALA A 117 2.40 13.10 7.27
C ALA A 117 3.90 13.28 7.49
N VAL A 118 4.49 14.31 6.88
CA VAL A 118 5.90 14.67 7.08
C VAL A 118 6.17 15.11 8.53
N ASP A 119 5.34 15.98 9.07
CA ASP A 119 5.45 16.48 10.46
C ASP A 119 5.37 15.34 11.49
N MET A 120 4.63 14.27 11.20
CA MET A 120 4.58 13.04 12.00
C MET A 120 5.83 12.16 11.88
N GLY A 121 6.76 12.47 11.00
CA GLY A 121 7.98 11.68 10.78
C GLY A 121 7.76 10.46 9.89
N ALA A 122 6.84 10.53 8.91
CA ALA A 122 6.68 9.48 7.93
C ALA A 122 8.00 9.17 7.20
N ALA A 123 8.34 7.90 7.05
CA ALA A 123 9.49 7.45 6.26
C ALA A 123 9.27 7.64 4.76
N ALA A 124 7.99 7.57 4.34
CA ALA A 124 7.57 7.86 2.98
C ALA A 124 6.14 8.43 2.98
N VAL A 125 5.83 9.24 1.98
CA VAL A 125 4.47 9.75 1.75
C VAL A 125 4.09 9.50 0.31
N HIS A 126 2.88 9.05 0.03
CA HIS A 126 2.43 8.90 -1.35
C HIS A 126 1.03 9.50 -1.57
N LEU A 127 0.82 9.97 -2.80
CA LEU A 127 -0.52 10.31 -3.26
C LEU A 127 -1.35 9.03 -3.35
N GLN A 128 -2.50 9.01 -2.69
CA GLN A 128 -3.42 7.87 -2.67
C GLN A 128 -4.03 7.62 -4.07
N GLY A 129 -4.27 6.34 -4.42
CA GLY A 129 -4.67 5.94 -5.76
C GLY A 129 -5.89 6.67 -6.32
N HIS A 130 -6.95 6.81 -5.51
CA HIS A 130 -8.13 7.58 -5.93
C HIS A 130 -7.80 9.06 -6.22
N GLY A 131 -6.90 9.65 -5.44
CA GLY A 131 -6.44 11.02 -5.69
C GLY A 131 -5.66 11.15 -7.01
N THR A 132 -4.81 10.16 -7.31
CA THR A 132 -4.07 10.11 -8.57
C THR A 132 -5.03 10.01 -9.76
N GLU A 133 -6.00 9.11 -9.68
CA GLU A 133 -6.98 8.87 -10.74
C GLU A 133 -7.86 10.09 -10.97
N LYS A 134 -8.34 10.72 -9.91
CA LYS A 134 -9.16 11.92 -10.02
C LYS A 134 -8.39 13.09 -10.63
N LEU A 135 -7.15 13.31 -10.21
CA LEU A 135 -6.30 14.36 -10.79
C LEU A 135 -5.93 14.06 -12.25
N TRP A 136 -5.73 12.79 -12.60
CA TRP A 136 -5.51 12.37 -13.98
C TRP A 136 -6.74 12.61 -14.86
N GLU A 137 -7.93 12.19 -14.41
CA GLU A 137 -9.21 12.45 -15.10
C GLU A 137 -9.47 13.95 -15.32
N ASP A 138 -9.12 14.77 -14.32
CA ASP A 138 -9.26 16.22 -14.37
C ASP A 138 -8.10 16.90 -15.14
N GLN A 139 -7.17 16.14 -15.74
CA GLN A 139 -5.98 16.63 -16.46
C GLN A 139 -5.06 17.51 -15.59
N ARG A 140 -4.95 17.20 -14.30
CA ARG A 140 -4.22 17.98 -13.28
C ARG A 140 -2.92 17.30 -12.84
N LEU A 141 -2.13 16.81 -13.79
CA LEU A 141 -0.78 16.29 -13.49
C LEU A 141 0.13 17.35 -12.85
N ASP A 142 -0.14 18.64 -13.09
CA ASP A 142 0.54 19.75 -12.44
C ASP A 142 0.42 19.70 -10.91
N VAL A 143 -0.76 19.29 -10.40
CA VAL A 143 -0.99 19.12 -8.94
C VAL A 143 -0.19 17.94 -8.42
N ILE A 144 -0.15 16.83 -9.16
CA ILE A 144 0.64 15.65 -8.77
C ILE A 144 2.13 16.03 -8.70
N ALA A 145 2.65 16.72 -9.72
CA ALA A 145 4.05 17.17 -9.73
C ALA A 145 4.34 18.09 -8.53
N ARG A 146 3.48 19.06 -8.24
CA ARG A 146 3.62 19.95 -7.08
C ARG A 146 3.63 19.20 -5.74
N ILE A 147 2.80 18.16 -5.59
CA ILE A 147 2.79 17.29 -4.41
C ILE A 147 4.14 16.56 -4.27
N VAL A 148 4.62 15.98 -5.37
CA VAL A 148 5.91 15.26 -5.41
C VAL A 148 7.05 16.20 -5.01
N ASP A 149 7.12 17.39 -5.62
CA ASP A 149 8.14 18.40 -5.32
C ASP A 149 8.08 18.86 -3.86
N PHE A 150 6.88 19.07 -3.33
CA PHE A 150 6.70 19.44 -1.92
C PHE A 150 7.28 18.38 -0.98
N VAL A 151 6.87 17.11 -1.12
CA VAL A 151 7.33 16.03 -0.23
C VAL A 151 8.85 15.85 -0.36
N LYS A 152 9.39 15.93 -1.56
CA LYS A 152 10.84 15.89 -1.79
C LYS A 152 11.58 17.03 -1.09
N SER A 153 11.05 18.24 -1.16
CA SER A 153 11.65 19.41 -0.48
C SER A 153 11.78 19.20 1.03
N GLN A 154 10.91 18.36 1.61
CA GLN A 154 10.96 17.96 3.03
C GLN A 154 11.95 16.82 3.31
N LYS A 155 12.70 16.34 2.30
CA LYS A 155 13.63 15.18 2.39
C LYS A 155 12.94 13.87 2.81
N CYS A 156 11.68 13.72 2.49
CA CYS A 156 10.89 12.51 2.71
C CYS A 156 10.79 11.73 1.39
N LEU A 157 10.76 10.40 1.47
CA LEU A 157 10.49 9.59 0.29
C LEU A 157 9.09 9.86 -0.23
N VAL A 158 8.94 9.95 -1.57
CA VAL A 158 7.67 10.24 -2.21
C VAL A 158 7.27 9.16 -3.20
N GLY A 159 6.00 8.78 -3.18
CA GLY A 159 5.41 7.84 -4.13
C GLY A 159 4.10 8.33 -4.74
N VAL A 160 3.69 7.63 -5.77
CA VAL A 160 2.36 7.77 -6.38
C VAL A 160 1.71 6.40 -6.41
N ALA A 161 0.48 6.31 -5.91
CA ALA A 161 -0.34 5.11 -6.00
C ALA A 161 -1.39 5.24 -7.11
N ALA A 162 -1.74 4.12 -7.76
CA ALA A 162 -2.85 4.07 -8.69
C ALA A 162 -3.49 2.67 -8.74
N HIS A 163 -4.81 2.64 -8.92
CA HIS A 163 -5.54 1.45 -9.32
C HIS A 163 -5.56 1.34 -10.86
N SER A 164 -5.83 2.46 -11.54
CA SER A 164 -5.76 2.56 -13.00
C SER A 164 -4.33 2.46 -13.52
N LEU A 165 -4.13 1.64 -14.55
CA LEU A 165 -2.85 1.54 -15.23
C LEU A 165 -2.57 2.80 -16.06
N ASP A 166 -3.60 3.38 -16.68
CA ASP A 166 -3.46 4.56 -17.53
C ASP A 166 -3.02 5.78 -16.71
N ALA A 167 -3.64 5.99 -15.55
CA ALA A 167 -3.22 7.06 -14.64
C ALA A 167 -1.76 6.90 -14.21
N LEU A 168 -1.30 5.66 -13.96
CA LEU A 168 0.09 5.40 -13.62
C LEU A 168 1.03 5.63 -14.81
N ARG A 169 0.64 5.19 -16.01
CA ARG A 169 1.40 5.44 -17.26
C ARG A 169 1.65 6.91 -17.49
N GLU A 170 0.64 7.74 -17.29
CA GLU A 170 0.80 9.20 -17.42
C GLU A 170 1.82 9.76 -16.41
N CYS A 171 1.75 9.32 -15.16
CA CYS A 171 2.72 9.72 -14.13
C CYS A 171 4.16 9.29 -14.49
N VAL A 172 4.34 8.09 -15.04
CA VAL A 172 5.64 7.58 -15.48
C VAL A 172 6.13 8.33 -16.71
N THR A 173 5.26 8.57 -17.70
CA THR A 173 5.56 9.30 -18.94
C THR A 173 5.93 10.75 -18.66
N ALA A 174 5.27 11.39 -17.71
CA ALA A 174 5.59 12.73 -17.23
C ALA A 174 6.93 12.80 -16.47
N LYS A 175 7.58 11.65 -16.23
CA LYS A 175 8.87 11.55 -15.52
C LYS A 175 8.85 12.23 -14.15
N LEU A 176 7.75 12.08 -13.41
CA LEU A 176 7.66 12.59 -12.05
C LEU A 176 8.82 12.04 -11.21
N ASP A 177 9.49 12.90 -10.45
CA ASP A 177 10.64 12.48 -9.61
C ASP A 177 10.21 11.75 -8.34
N VAL A 178 9.46 10.68 -8.51
CA VAL A 178 9.05 9.80 -7.40
C VAL A 178 10.16 8.82 -7.03
N ASP A 179 10.08 8.30 -5.81
CA ASP A 179 11.02 7.29 -5.30
C ASP A 179 10.47 5.87 -5.45
N PHE A 180 9.14 5.71 -5.55
CA PHE A 180 8.48 4.43 -5.79
C PHE A 180 7.09 4.64 -6.40
N TYR A 181 6.56 3.58 -6.99
CA TYR A 181 5.16 3.50 -7.40
C TYR A 181 4.42 2.42 -6.59
N GLN A 182 3.16 2.68 -6.28
CA GLN A 182 2.27 1.71 -5.67
C GLN A 182 1.15 1.38 -6.65
N LYS A 183 1.11 0.14 -7.16
CA LYS A 183 0.14 -0.30 -8.19
C LYS A 183 -0.57 -1.56 -7.75
N THR A 184 -1.89 -1.58 -7.93
CA THR A 184 -2.71 -2.78 -7.68
C THR A 184 -2.28 -3.94 -8.57
N LEU A 185 -2.26 -5.14 -7.99
CA LEU A 185 -2.04 -6.37 -8.74
C LEU A 185 -2.79 -7.52 -8.08
N HIS A 186 -3.69 -8.15 -8.78
CA HIS A 186 -4.30 -9.43 -8.40
C HIS A 186 -4.80 -10.16 -9.64
N THR A 187 -4.90 -11.47 -9.57
CA THR A 187 -5.50 -12.28 -10.64
C THR A 187 -7.03 -12.13 -10.65
N HIS A 188 -7.68 -12.65 -11.69
CA HIS A 188 -9.14 -12.81 -11.73
C HIS A 188 -9.60 -14.23 -11.34
N GLN A 189 -8.72 -15.03 -10.75
CA GLN A 189 -9.01 -16.42 -10.36
C GLN A 189 -9.63 -16.50 -8.96
N TYR A 190 -10.78 -15.85 -8.78
CA TYR A 190 -11.58 -15.93 -7.56
C TYR A 190 -13.07 -15.82 -7.87
N TYR A 191 -13.92 -16.37 -6.99
CA TYR A 191 -15.35 -16.55 -7.26
C TYR A 191 -16.09 -15.24 -7.60
N SER A 192 -15.83 -14.17 -6.89
CA SER A 192 -16.46 -12.86 -7.09
C SER A 192 -15.72 -11.95 -8.08
N SER A 193 -14.79 -12.50 -8.85
CA SER A 193 -14.13 -11.78 -9.93
C SER A 193 -15.13 -11.31 -10.98
N PRO A 194 -14.93 -10.13 -11.59
CA PRO A 194 -15.70 -9.70 -12.75
C PRO A 194 -15.62 -10.73 -13.89
N ARG A 195 -16.69 -10.82 -14.68
CA ARG A 195 -16.72 -11.72 -15.84
C ARG A 195 -15.89 -11.11 -16.99
N PRO A 196 -15.38 -11.94 -17.91
CA PRO A 196 -14.57 -11.44 -19.03
C PRO A 196 -15.29 -10.44 -19.95
N ASP A 197 -16.64 -10.48 -19.99
CA ASP A 197 -17.47 -9.55 -20.75
C ASP A 197 -17.81 -8.24 -20.00
N GLU A 198 -17.49 -8.14 -18.72
CA GLU A 198 -17.62 -6.92 -17.94
C GLU A 198 -16.42 -6.02 -18.16
N THR A 199 -16.66 -4.83 -18.70
CA THR A 199 -15.61 -3.81 -18.93
C THR A 199 -15.77 -2.64 -17.96
N GLY A 200 -14.68 -1.89 -17.74
CA GLY A 200 -14.70 -0.69 -16.90
C GLY A 200 -15.05 -0.96 -15.43
N PHE A 201 -14.72 -2.13 -14.94
CA PHE A 201 -15.10 -2.57 -13.59
C PHE A 201 -14.18 -2.08 -12.48
N LEU A 202 -13.11 -1.36 -12.78
CA LEU A 202 -12.17 -0.87 -11.78
C LEU A 202 -12.91 -0.13 -10.66
N GLY A 203 -12.89 -0.70 -9.45
CA GLY A 203 -13.63 -0.19 -8.30
C GLY A 203 -15.16 -0.33 -8.36
N LYS A 204 -15.75 -0.77 -9.48
CA LYS A 204 -17.19 -1.03 -9.60
C LYS A 204 -17.61 -2.21 -8.71
N HIS A 205 -16.77 -3.24 -8.66
CA HIS A 205 -16.83 -4.27 -7.63
C HIS A 205 -15.78 -3.94 -6.58
N ASP A 206 -16.18 -3.72 -5.34
CA ASP A 206 -15.30 -3.24 -4.26
C ASP A 206 -14.19 -4.24 -3.82
N ASN A 207 -14.02 -5.30 -4.54
CA ASN A 207 -12.90 -6.24 -4.42
C ASN A 207 -12.16 -6.50 -5.74
N SER A 208 -12.41 -5.68 -6.77
CA SER A 208 -11.73 -5.77 -8.06
C SER A 208 -11.10 -4.44 -8.45
N TRP A 209 -9.77 -4.41 -8.50
CA TRP A 209 -8.99 -3.19 -8.62
C TRP A 209 -7.86 -3.30 -9.65
N CYS A 210 -7.81 -4.40 -10.40
CA CYS A 210 -6.84 -4.65 -11.45
C CYS A 210 -7.57 -5.23 -12.65
N ASN A 211 -7.77 -4.42 -13.71
CA ASN A 211 -8.54 -4.84 -14.88
C ASN A 211 -7.78 -5.86 -15.73
N ASP A 212 -6.51 -5.60 -15.97
CA ASP A 212 -5.64 -6.45 -16.77
C ASP A 212 -4.33 -6.70 -16.02
N PRO A 213 -4.24 -7.81 -15.27
CA PRO A 213 -3.04 -8.12 -14.50
C PRO A 213 -1.79 -8.33 -15.37
N GLU A 214 -1.93 -8.91 -16.55
CA GLU A 214 -0.82 -9.19 -17.47
C GLU A 214 -0.26 -7.88 -18.02
N GLU A 215 -1.13 -6.98 -18.47
CA GLU A 215 -0.73 -5.66 -18.95
C GLU A 215 -0.04 -4.81 -17.84
N VAL A 216 -0.54 -4.92 -16.60
CA VAL A 216 0.12 -4.29 -15.45
C VAL A 216 1.52 -4.83 -15.26
N VAL A 217 1.71 -6.14 -15.31
CA VAL A 217 3.03 -6.79 -15.16
C VAL A 217 3.97 -6.33 -16.27
N ASP A 218 3.52 -6.39 -17.53
CA ASP A 218 4.32 -6.00 -18.69
C ASP A 218 4.76 -4.53 -18.59
N PHE A 219 3.84 -3.64 -18.24
CA PHE A 219 4.19 -2.23 -18.05
C PHE A 219 5.16 -2.03 -16.89
N MET A 220 4.90 -2.63 -15.73
CA MET A 220 5.76 -2.46 -14.56
C MET A 220 7.15 -3.04 -14.77
N HIS A 221 7.36 -3.98 -15.69
CA HIS A 221 8.68 -4.45 -16.11
C HIS A 221 9.50 -3.38 -16.82
N THR A 222 8.87 -2.36 -17.39
CA THR A 222 9.56 -1.22 -18.04
C THR A 222 9.92 -0.10 -17.06
N VAL A 223 9.34 -0.11 -15.85
CA VAL A 223 9.50 0.95 -14.84
C VAL A 223 10.75 0.68 -14.00
N ASP A 224 11.66 1.64 -13.90
CA ASP A 224 12.93 1.55 -13.19
C ASP A 224 12.86 1.97 -11.70
N LYS A 225 11.66 2.20 -11.18
CA LYS A 225 11.41 2.55 -9.77
C LYS A 225 10.88 1.34 -9.01
N PRO A 226 11.07 1.29 -7.67
CA PRO A 226 10.45 0.28 -6.83
C PRO A 226 8.94 0.19 -7.02
N TRP A 227 8.42 -1.03 -7.06
CA TRP A 227 7.00 -1.33 -7.15
C TRP A 227 6.48 -1.95 -5.86
N ILE A 228 5.59 -1.24 -5.18
CA ILE A 228 4.80 -1.78 -4.07
C ILE A 228 3.48 -2.29 -4.67
N ALA A 229 3.29 -3.61 -4.74
CA ALA A 229 2.02 -4.20 -5.15
C ALA A 229 1.02 -4.17 -3.98
N PHE A 230 -0.19 -3.68 -4.22
CA PHE A 230 -1.23 -3.62 -3.20
C PHE A 230 -2.56 -4.19 -3.70
N LYS A 231 -3.50 -4.45 -2.78
CA LYS A 231 -4.77 -5.13 -3.03
C LYS A 231 -4.60 -6.54 -3.64
N VAL A 232 -3.45 -7.16 -3.41
CA VAL A 232 -3.05 -8.43 -4.03
C VAL A 232 -3.98 -9.60 -3.69
N MET A 233 -4.69 -9.52 -2.58
CA MET A 233 -5.66 -10.52 -2.14
C MET A 233 -7.10 -10.22 -2.59
N ALA A 234 -7.35 -9.22 -3.43
CA ALA A 234 -8.71 -8.84 -3.84
C ALA A 234 -9.67 -8.73 -2.64
N ALA A 235 -9.25 -8.00 -1.59
CA ALA A 235 -9.95 -7.85 -0.30
C ALA A 235 -10.22 -9.17 0.45
N GLY A 236 -9.34 -10.16 0.31
CA GLY A 236 -9.43 -11.46 0.96
C GLY A 236 -10.16 -12.53 0.14
N ALA A 237 -10.58 -12.21 -1.10
CA ALA A 237 -11.15 -13.20 -2.02
C ALA A 237 -10.08 -14.16 -2.58
N ILE A 238 -8.82 -13.75 -2.59
CA ILE A 238 -7.66 -14.58 -2.93
C ILE A 238 -6.90 -14.85 -1.62
N PRO A 239 -6.61 -16.12 -1.29
CA PRO A 239 -5.80 -16.46 -0.11
C PRO A 239 -4.40 -15.82 -0.16
N PRO A 240 -3.78 -15.52 0.99
CA PRO A 240 -2.47 -14.84 1.03
C PRO A 240 -1.37 -15.57 0.27
N GLN A 241 -1.23 -16.89 0.46
CA GLN A 241 -0.15 -17.67 -0.15
C GLN A 241 -0.09 -17.55 -1.68
N PRO A 242 -1.14 -17.86 -2.47
CA PRO A 242 -1.11 -17.66 -3.92
C PRO A 242 -1.04 -16.19 -4.31
N ALA A 243 -1.63 -15.27 -3.53
CA ALA A 243 -1.57 -13.83 -3.82
C ALA A 243 -0.15 -13.29 -3.73
N PHE A 244 0.59 -13.62 -2.67
CA PHE A 244 1.98 -13.18 -2.49
C PHE A 244 2.91 -13.84 -3.52
N GLN A 245 2.72 -15.13 -3.78
CA GLN A 245 3.48 -15.84 -4.81
C GLN A 245 3.28 -15.21 -6.19
N HIS A 246 2.04 -14.89 -6.56
CA HIS A 246 1.75 -14.20 -7.82
C HIS A 246 2.41 -12.82 -7.86
N ALA A 247 2.25 -11.99 -6.83
CA ALA A 247 2.79 -10.63 -6.81
C ALA A 247 4.33 -10.62 -6.94
N PHE A 248 5.03 -11.44 -6.17
CA PHE A 248 6.49 -11.50 -6.23
C PHE A 248 7.01 -12.13 -7.52
N ASN A 249 6.37 -13.19 -8.05
CA ASN A 249 6.72 -13.78 -9.32
C ASN A 249 6.51 -12.82 -10.50
N SER A 250 5.53 -11.94 -10.40
CA SER A 250 5.25 -10.87 -11.36
C SER A 250 6.23 -9.69 -11.27
N GLY A 251 7.19 -9.73 -10.35
CA GLY A 251 8.25 -8.73 -10.23
C GLY A 251 7.97 -7.60 -9.25
N ALA A 252 6.92 -7.69 -8.42
CA ALA A 252 6.71 -6.73 -7.35
C ALA A 252 7.92 -6.72 -6.39
N ASP A 253 8.41 -5.54 -6.04
CA ASP A 253 9.54 -5.40 -5.10
C ASP A 253 9.06 -5.51 -3.66
N PHE A 254 7.84 -5.02 -3.39
CA PHE A 254 7.20 -5.09 -2.10
C PHE A 254 5.73 -5.48 -2.26
N VAL A 255 5.17 -6.10 -1.24
CA VAL A 255 3.73 -6.41 -1.14
C VAL A 255 3.15 -5.70 0.07
N LEU A 256 2.05 -5.00 -0.14
CA LEU A 256 1.27 -4.35 0.90
C LEU A 256 -0.02 -5.14 1.12
N ALA A 257 -0.19 -5.71 2.31
CA ALA A 257 -1.32 -6.54 2.67
C ALA A 257 -1.92 -6.12 4.03
N GLY A 258 -3.25 -6.01 4.10
CA GLY A 258 -3.96 -5.92 5.37
C GLY A 258 -3.96 -7.27 6.07
N MET A 259 -3.59 -7.29 7.35
CA MET A 259 -3.53 -8.50 8.18
C MET A 259 -4.16 -8.25 9.53
N PHE A 260 -4.94 -9.19 10.03
CA PHE A 260 -5.26 -9.26 11.45
C PHE A 260 -4.09 -9.86 12.23
N ASP A 261 -4.04 -9.63 13.53
CA ASP A 261 -3.01 -10.18 14.41
C ASP A 261 -2.78 -11.69 14.22
N TRP A 262 -3.85 -12.47 14.14
CA TRP A 262 -3.80 -13.92 13.95
C TRP A 262 -3.34 -14.39 12.57
N GLN A 263 -3.22 -13.49 11.58
CA GLN A 263 -2.74 -13.79 10.22
C GLN A 263 -1.24 -13.51 10.05
N ILE A 264 -0.66 -12.64 10.88
CA ILE A 264 0.67 -12.07 10.65
C ILE A 264 1.75 -13.15 10.53
N GLU A 265 1.74 -14.15 11.38
CA GLU A 265 2.74 -15.22 11.37
C GLU A 265 2.67 -16.03 10.09
N ASP A 266 1.49 -16.52 9.73
CA ASP A 266 1.27 -17.29 8.50
C ASP A 266 1.59 -16.45 7.25
N ASP A 267 1.13 -15.20 7.20
CA ASP A 267 1.35 -14.32 6.05
C ASP A 267 2.83 -13.98 5.85
N VAL A 268 3.59 -13.82 6.93
CA VAL A 268 5.05 -13.64 6.86
C VAL A 268 5.72 -14.91 6.32
N ASP A 269 5.28 -16.08 6.73
CA ASP A 269 5.82 -17.36 6.23
C ASP A 269 5.49 -17.58 4.75
N TYR A 270 4.27 -17.27 4.31
CA TYR A 270 3.90 -17.29 2.88
C TYR A 270 4.75 -16.31 2.06
N ALA A 271 4.99 -15.10 2.57
CA ALA A 271 5.84 -14.14 1.88
C ALA A 271 7.30 -14.63 1.79
N ARG A 272 7.85 -15.24 2.83
CA ARG A 272 9.19 -15.86 2.81
C ARG A 272 9.30 -16.97 1.78
N GLN A 273 8.31 -17.87 1.74
CA GLN A 273 8.25 -18.96 0.77
C GLN A 273 8.20 -18.42 -0.67
N ALA A 274 7.35 -17.42 -0.92
CA ALA A 274 7.25 -16.79 -2.22
C ALA A 274 8.59 -16.17 -2.64
N LEU A 275 9.26 -15.44 -1.74
CA LEU A 275 10.53 -14.77 -2.02
C LEU A 275 11.70 -15.75 -2.23
N ALA A 276 11.69 -16.91 -1.60
CA ALA A 276 12.77 -17.91 -1.74
C ALA A 276 12.90 -18.45 -3.18
N GLY A 277 11.80 -18.45 -3.96
CA GLY A 277 11.78 -18.92 -5.34
C GLY A 277 11.92 -17.83 -6.42
N VAL A 278 11.90 -16.55 -6.02
CA VAL A 278 11.84 -15.44 -6.97
C VAL A 278 13.21 -15.08 -7.53
N ARG A 279 13.30 -14.99 -8.87
CA ARG A 279 14.41 -14.33 -9.56
C ARG A 279 13.96 -12.94 -10.00
N ARG A 280 14.65 -11.91 -9.50
CA ARG A 280 14.37 -10.53 -9.89
C ARG A 280 14.65 -10.31 -11.37
N THR A 281 13.65 -9.82 -12.09
CA THR A 281 13.74 -9.56 -13.54
C THR A 281 13.55 -8.08 -13.89
N ARG A 282 12.97 -7.29 -12.97
CA ARG A 282 12.76 -5.87 -13.20
C ARG A 282 14.05 -5.05 -13.18
N PRO A 283 14.11 -3.89 -13.92
CA PRO A 283 15.32 -3.07 -14.03
C PRO A 283 15.77 -2.47 -12.71
N TRP A 284 14.84 -2.16 -11.80
CA TRP A 284 15.23 -1.63 -10.50
C TRP A 284 15.97 -2.68 -9.65
N ARG A 285 17.05 -2.23 -9.01
CA ARG A 285 17.86 -3.00 -8.07
C ARG A 285 18.00 -2.22 -6.78
N ALA A 286 18.00 -2.92 -5.65
CA ALA A 286 18.27 -2.32 -4.35
C ALA A 286 19.72 -1.85 -4.26
#